data_ab7bad69c58156867542110319dce5c1
#
_entry.id   ab7bad69c58156867542110319dce5c1
#
_cell.length_a   1.000
_cell.length_b   1.000
_cell.length_c   1.000
_cell.angle_alpha   90.00
_cell.angle_beta   90.00
_cell.angle_gamma   90.00
#
_symmetry.space_group_name_H-M   'P 1'
#
loop_
_entity.id
_entity.type
_entity.pdbx_description
1 polymer ?
#
loop_
_entity_poly.entity_id
_entity_poly.type
_entity_poly.pdbx_seq_one_letter_code
_entity_poly.pdbx_strand_id
1 'polypeptide(L)'
;LPFVAIETLRAGPIEIAALRAVDLVAALLVGFVAGAWVDRLRRRPVMIWADLGRAVLLGSIPVAAVGGWLTLAQVLLVSSLAAVLTTFFDVADKAYLPTIVSRAELVRANGALAATSSAVEFLAFGAAGFLVKLLTAPIAIAVDACSFIVSAVFLGGIRRPEPPPPPAADREPIGAEIREGMRIVARDPVLRGLLWGTLGLSAMWGVF
;
A
#
# COMPACT_ATOMS: atom_id res chain seq x y z
N LEU A 1 -5.47 -11.35 4.40
CA LEU A 1 -6.14 -12.14 3.35
C LEU A 1 -5.73 -13.63 3.36
N PRO A 2 -4.44 -14.02 3.49
CA PRO A 2 -4.06 -15.44 3.54
C PRO A 2 -4.81 -16.25 4.61
N PHE A 3 -5.04 -15.69 5.79
CA PHE A 3 -5.81 -16.37 6.85
C PHE A 3 -7.25 -16.71 6.43
N VAL A 4 -7.92 -15.80 5.71
CA VAL A 4 -9.27 -16.08 5.19
C VAL A 4 -9.23 -17.19 4.14
N ALA A 5 -8.23 -17.19 3.27
CA ALA A 5 -8.06 -18.24 2.28
C ALA A 5 -7.86 -19.62 2.97
N ILE A 6 -7.08 -19.68 4.04
CA ILE A 6 -6.82 -20.92 4.79
C ILE A 6 -8.05 -21.36 5.59
N GLU A 7 -8.57 -20.48 6.46
CA GLU A 7 -9.59 -20.84 7.44
C GLU A 7 -10.98 -20.97 6.83
N THR A 8 -11.33 -20.09 5.89
CA THR A 8 -12.68 -20.04 5.32
C THR A 8 -12.79 -20.88 4.05
N LEU A 9 -11.77 -20.85 3.18
CA LEU A 9 -11.77 -21.50 1.87
C LEU A 9 -10.92 -22.79 1.83
N ARG A 10 -10.19 -23.10 2.91
CA ARG A 10 -9.28 -24.25 3.00
C ARG A 10 -8.26 -24.29 1.87
N ALA A 11 -7.76 -23.11 1.48
CA ALA A 11 -6.78 -22.97 0.41
C ALA A 11 -5.47 -23.71 0.74
N GLY A 12 -4.93 -24.38 -0.27
CA GLY A 12 -3.67 -25.10 -0.16
C GLY A 12 -2.43 -24.19 -0.26
N PRO A 13 -1.23 -24.75 -0.05
CA PRO A 13 0.03 -23.97 -0.10
C PRO A 13 0.25 -23.28 -1.44
N ILE A 14 -0.17 -23.88 -2.55
CA ILE A 14 0.00 -23.34 -3.90
C ILE A 14 -0.85 -22.08 -4.10
N GLU A 15 -2.10 -22.10 -3.60
CA GLU A 15 -3.02 -20.95 -3.68
C GLU A 15 -2.53 -19.78 -2.82
N ILE A 16 -1.92 -20.08 -1.66
CA ILE A 16 -1.32 -19.06 -0.80
C ILE A 16 -0.07 -18.47 -1.45
N ALA A 17 0.76 -19.30 -2.08
CA ALA A 17 1.90 -18.83 -2.84
C ALA A 17 1.46 -17.95 -4.03
N ALA A 18 0.37 -18.31 -4.72
CA ALA A 18 -0.21 -17.51 -5.78
C ALA A 18 -0.70 -16.14 -5.28
N LEU A 19 -1.36 -16.08 -4.11
CA LEU A 19 -1.76 -14.82 -3.46
C LEU A 19 -0.55 -13.91 -3.23
N ARG A 20 0.52 -14.44 -2.67
CA ARG A 20 1.76 -13.66 -2.42
C ARG A 20 2.43 -13.21 -3.71
N ALA A 21 2.50 -14.08 -4.72
CA ALA A 21 3.09 -13.76 -6.00
C ALA A 21 2.31 -12.64 -6.72
N VAL A 22 0.98 -12.69 -6.67
CA VAL A 22 0.10 -11.67 -7.25
C VAL A 22 0.31 -10.32 -6.57
N ASP A 23 0.37 -10.27 -5.24
CA ASP A 23 0.63 -9.04 -4.48
C ASP A 23 1.97 -8.42 -4.87
N LEU A 24 3.04 -9.22 -4.98
CA LEU A 24 4.37 -8.77 -5.34
C LEU A 24 4.43 -8.26 -6.80
N VAL A 25 3.86 -9.00 -7.74
CA VAL A 25 3.82 -8.61 -9.15
C VAL A 25 3.01 -7.33 -9.34
N ALA A 26 1.85 -7.21 -8.68
CA ALA A 26 1.05 -6.00 -8.71
C ALA A 26 1.84 -4.79 -8.18
N ALA A 27 2.51 -4.92 -7.03
CA ALA A 27 3.34 -3.86 -6.46
C ALA A 27 4.49 -3.43 -7.39
N LEU A 28 5.19 -4.38 -8.01
CA LEU A 28 6.30 -4.09 -8.93
C LEU A 28 5.83 -3.39 -10.21
N LEU A 29 4.81 -3.94 -10.88
CA LEU A 29 4.31 -3.38 -12.14
C LEU A 29 3.66 -2.01 -11.95
N VAL A 30 2.91 -1.85 -10.87
CA VAL A 30 2.20 -0.61 -10.58
C VAL A 30 3.13 0.46 -10.02
N GLY A 31 4.19 0.08 -9.28
CA GLY A 31 5.09 1.03 -8.63
C GLY A 31 5.71 2.05 -9.59
N PHE A 32 6.16 1.59 -10.77
CA PHE A 32 6.71 2.48 -11.80
C PHE A 32 5.66 3.44 -12.39
N VAL A 33 4.45 2.93 -12.62
CA VAL A 33 3.35 3.74 -13.17
C VAL A 33 2.79 4.68 -12.12
N ALA A 34 2.66 4.21 -10.88
CA ALA A 34 2.13 5.01 -9.77
C ALA A 34 2.99 6.25 -9.50
N GLY A 35 4.33 6.15 -9.60
CA GLY A 35 5.23 7.30 -9.45
C GLY A 35 4.88 8.40 -10.44
N ALA A 36 4.90 8.11 -11.74
CA ALA A 36 4.62 9.07 -12.79
C ALA A 36 3.18 9.62 -12.75
N TRP A 37 2.21 8.82 -12.25
CA TRP A 37 0.82 9.26 -12.11
C TRP A 37 0.62 10.16 -10.89
N VAL A 38 1.17 9.78 -9.74
CA VAL A 38 1.04 10.54 -8.49
C VAL A 38 1.68 11.92 -8.62
N ASP A 39 2.80 12.06 -9.34
CA ASP A 39 3.44 13.35 -9.58
C ASP A 39 2.56 14.33 -10.39
N ARG A 40 1.59 13.81 -11.13
CA ARG A 40 0.64 14.59 -11.94
C ARG A 40 -0.66 14.93 -11.21
N LEU A 41 -0.88 14.37 -10.04
CA LEU A 41 -2.10 14.52 -9.26
C LEU A 41 -1.81 15.19 -7.92
N ARG A 42 -2.85 15.67 -7.27
CA ARG A 42 -2.76 16.06 -5.87
C ARG A 42 -2.67 14.78 -5.01
N ARG A 43 -1.65 14.70 -4.16
CA ARG A 43 -1.32 13.50 -3.39
C ARG A 43 -2.40 13.14 -2.37
N ARG A 44 -2.92 14.16 -1.65
CA ARG A 44 -3.96 13.96 -0.64
C ARG A 44 -5.24 13.29 -1.19
N PRO A 45 -5.88 13.76 -2.27
CA PRO A 45 -7.00 13.06 -2.88
C PRO A 45 -6.67 11.63 -3.29
N VAL A 46 -5.46 11.37 -3.84
CA VAL A 46 -5.03 10.01 -4.23
C VAL A 46 -5.03 9.09 -3.02
N MET A 47 -4.45 9.53 -1.88
CA MET A 47 -4.43 8.77 -0.64
C MET A 47 -5.84 8.46 -0.12
N ILE A 48 -6.74 9.47 -0.12
CA ILE A 48 -8.14 9.29 0.32
C ILE A 48 -8.86 8.27 -0.57
N TRP A 49 -8.75 8.38 -1.90
CA TRP A 49 -9.39 7.43 -2.81
C TRP A 49 -8.80 6.02 -2.70
N ALA A 50 -7.50 5.90 -2.46
CA ALA A 50 -6.86 4.62 -2.22
C ALA A 50 -7.39 3.96 -0.94
N ASP A 51 -7.54 4.72 0.15
CA ASP A 51 -8.11 4.22 1.40
C ASP A 51 -9.57 3.81 1.26
N LEU A 52 -10.42 4.65 0.66
CA LEU A 52 -11.82 4.32 0.42
C LEU A 52 -11.98 3.10 -0.50
N GLY A 53 -11.16 3.00 -1.53
CA GLY A 53 -11.12 1.82 -2.42
C GLY A 53 -10.75 0.55 -1.65
N ARG A 54 -9.71 0.60 -0.79
CA ARG A 54 -9.33 -0.54 0.06
C ARG A 54 -10.44 -0.90 1.05
N ALA A 55 -11.08 0.10 1.67
CA ALA A 55 -12.20 -0.13 2.58
C ALA A 55 -13.35 -0.89 1.90
N VAL A 56 -13.73 -0.51 0.68
CA VAL A 56 -14.78 -1.17 -0.09
C VAL A 56 -14.36 -2.59 -0.50
N LEU A 57 -13.15 -2.73 -1.04
CA LEU A 57 -12.62 -4.02 -1.49
C LEU A 57 -12.53 -5.03 -0.34
N LEU A 58 -11.87 -4.65 0.75
CA LEU A 58 -11.71 -5.52 1.92
C LEU A 58 -13.04 -5.74 2.64
N GLY A 59 -13.90 -4.72 2.72
CA GLY A 59 -15.25 -4.85 3.28
C GLY A 59 -16.14 -5.81 2.51
N SER A 60 -15.88 -6.06 1.23
CA SER A 60 -16.60 -7.05 0.44
C SER A 60 -16.37 -8.49 0.91
N ILE A 61 -15.22 -8.79 1.52
CA ILE A 61 -14.86 -10.13 2.00
C ILE A 61 -15.78 -10.61 3.13
N PRO A 62 -15.92 -9.86 4.27
CA PRO A 62 -16.82 -10.28 5.33
C PRO A 62 -18.28 -10.36 4.89
N VAL A 63 -18.71 -9.46 4.01
CA VAL A 63 -20.07 -9.50 3.44
C VAL A 63 -20.28 -10.79 2.64
N ALA A 64 -19.34 -11.15 1.77
CA ALA A 64 -19.40 -12.40 1.00
C ALA A 64 -19.31 -13.65 1.90
N ALA A 65 -18.51 -13.60 2.96
CA ALA A 65 -18.37 -14.70 3.92
C ALA A 65 -19.68 -14.95 4.68
N VAL A 66 -20.34 -13.89 5.17
CA VAL A 66 -21.65 -13.99 5.83
C VAL A 66 -22.72 -14.45 4.85
N GLY A 67 -22.67 -13.99 3.60
CA GLY A 67 -23.61 -14.41 2.54
C GLY A 67 -23.38 -15.84 2.02
N GLY A 68 -22.26 -16.49 2.38
CA GLY A 68 -21.94 -17.86 1.98
C GLY A 68 -21.49 -18.00 0.51
N TRP A 69 -21.15 -16.88 -0.16
CA TRP A 69 -20.72 -16.86 -1.57
C TRP A 69 -19.28 -16.40 -1.77
N LEU A 70 -18.47 -16.38 -0.68
CA LEU A 70 -17.06 -16.08 -0.77
C LEU A 70 -16.31 -17.14 -1.60
N THR A 71 -15.55 -16.68 -2.58
CA THR A 71 -14.74 -17.53 -3.47
C THR A 71 -13.26 -17.17 -3.40
N LEU A 72 -12.39 -18.14 -3.71
CA LEU A 72 -10.95 -17.88 -3.80
C LEU A 72 -10.63 -16.84 -4.88
N ALA A 73 -11.35 -16.88 -6.00
CA ALA A 73 -11.20 -15.89 -7.07
C ALA A 73 -11.50 -14.47 -6.58
N GLN A 74 -12.53 -14.28 -5.74
CA GLN A 74 -12.81 -12.99 -5.13
C GLN A 74 -11.67 -12.55 -4.20
N VAL A 75 -11.15 -13.45 -3.37
CA VAL A 75 -10.03 -13.13 -2.46
C VAL A 75 -8.79 -12.71 -3.27
N LEU A 76 -8.46 -13.44 -4.34
CA LEU A 76 -7.34 -13.10 -5.24
C LEU A 76 -7.55 -11.73 -5.91
N LEU A 77 -8.74 -11.46 -6.42
CA LEU A 77 -9.06 -10.19 -7.07
C LEU A 77 -8.95 -9.02 -6.07
N VAL A 78 -9.56 -9.17 -4.89
CA VAL A 78 -9.52 -8.16 -3.84
C VAL A 78 -8.09 -7.91 -3.37
N SER A 79 -7.28 -8.96 -3.19
CA SER A 79 -5.87 -8.84 -2.83
C SER A 79 -5.09 -8.04 -3.86
N SER A 80 -5.22 -8.41 -5.14
CA SER A 80 -4.55 -7.74 -6.26
C SER A 80 -4.90 -6.26 -6.33
N LEU A 81 -6.19 -5.93 -6.28
CA LEU A 81 -6.65 -4.54 -6.36
C LEU A 81 -6.26 -3.74 -5.11
N ALA A 82 -6.32 -4.35 -3.94
CA ALA A 82 -5.86 -3.71 -2.69
C ALA A 82 -4.35 -3.44 -2.73
N ALA A 83 -3.53 -4.36 -3.27
CA ALA A 83 -2.09 -4.16 -3.45
C ALA A 83 -1.79 -2.99 -4.40
N VAL A 84 -2.53 -2.88 -5.50
CA VAL A 84 -2.44 -1.72 -6.41
C VAL A 84 -2.73 -0.41 -5.67
N LEU A 85 -3.86 -0.35 -4.95
CA LEU A 85 -4.24 0.86 -4.20
C LEU A 85 -3.23 1.18 -3.10
N THR A 86 -2.67 0.16 -2.43
CA THR A 86 -1.60 0.35 -1.44
C THR A 86 -0.37 0.97 -2.07
N THR A 87 0.03 0.52 -3.26
CA THR A 87 1.18 1.10 -3.97
C THR A 87 0.95 2.57 -4.31
N PHE A 88 -0.26 2.95 -4.78
CA PHE A 88 -0.60 4.35 -5.02
C PHE A 88 -0.60 5.18 -3.74
N PHE A 89 -1.12 4.63 -2.64
CA PHE A 89 -1.09 5.28 -1.34
C PHE A 89 0.34 5.53 -0.87
N ASP A 90 1.20 4.51 -0.89
CA ASP A 90 2.57 4.59 -0.39
C ASP A 90 3.43 5.59 -1.18
N VAL A 91 3.25 5.62 -2.49
CA VAL A 91 3.94 6.60 -3.35
C VAL A 91 3.44 8.02 -3.04
N ALA A 92 2.12 8.20 -2.92
CA ALA A 92 1.54 9.50 -2.60
C ALA A 92 1.94 9.98 -1.19
N ASP A 93 1.95 9.11 -0.19
CA ASP A 93 2.32 9.42 1.19
C ASP A 93 3.76 9.91 1.29
N LYS A 94 4.71 9.18 0.69
CA LYS A 94 6.13 9.58 0.65
C LYS A 94 6.35 10.91 -0.06
N ALA A 95 5.57 11.19 -1.11
CA ALA A 95 5.64 12.44 -1.85
C ALA A 95 4.89 13.59 -1.15
N TYR A 96 3.90 13.29 -0.28
CA TYR A 96 3.05 14.29 0.38
C TYR A 96 3.78 15.00 1.52
N LEU A 97 4.51 14.27 2.37
CA LEU A 97 5.18 14.84 3.54
C LEU A 97 6.06 16.04 3.22
N PRO A 98 6.97 16.00 2.20
CA PRO A 98 7.80 17.15 1.84
C PRO A 98 7.03 18.37 1.34
N THR A 99 5.76 18.21 0.95
CA THR A 99 4.93 19.32 0.46
C THR A 99 4.27 20.11 1.58
N ILE A 100 4.09 19.50 2.76
CA ILE A 100 3.37 20.09 3.89
C ILE A 100 4.28 20.49 5.06
N VAL A 101 5.55 20.07 5.04
CA VAL A 101 6.53 20.32 6.09
C VAL A 101 7.71 21.11 5.52
N SER A 102 8.24 22.07 6.28
CA SER A 102 9.43 22.82 5.87
C SER A 102 10.68 21.91 5.81
N ARG A 103 11.67 22.27 4.99
CA ARG A 103 12.92 21.50 4.87
C ARG A 103 13.65 21.31 6.21
N ALA A 104 13.58 22.29 7.10
CA ALA A 104 14.18 22.24 8.44
C ALA A 104 13.47 21.23 9.36
N GLU A 105 12.18 21.00 9.15
CA GLU A 105 11.36 20.11 9.97
C GLU A 105 11.26 18.67 9.40
N LEU A 106 11.70 18.44 8.15
CA LEU A 106 11.62 17.14 7.48
C LEU A 106 12.27 16.00 8.28
N VAL A 107 13.46 16.25 8.84
CA VAL A 107 14.18 15.24 9.63
C VAL A 107 13.37 14.86 10.87
N ARG A 108 12.83 15.85 11.56
CA ARG A 108 12.00 15.63 12.76
C ARG A 108 10.68 14.93 12.41
N ALA A 109 10.04 15.33 11.31
CA ALA A 109 8.78 14.72 10.86
C ALA A 109 8.98 13.26 10.45
N ASN A 110 10.02 12.97 9.66
CA ASN A 110 10.37 11.59 9.29
C ASN A 110 10.74 10.75 10.53
N GLY A 111 11.49 11.31 11.48
CA GLY A 111 11.80 10.62 12.73
C GLY A 111 10.55 10.30 13.56
N ALA A 112 9.61 11.23 13.66
CA ALA A 112 8.34 11.00 14.35
C ALA A 112 7.50 9.92 13.66
N LEU A 113 7.38 9.96 12.32
CA LEU A 113 6.68 8.94 11.55
C LEU A 113 7.33 7.56 11.72
N ALA A 114 8.66 7.48 11.61
CA ALA A 114 9.39 6.22 11.80
C ALA A 114 9.18 5.65 13.21
N ALA A 115 9.25 6.48 14.24
CA ALA A 115 9.01 6.07 15.63
C ALA A 115 7.57 5.57 15.82
N THR A 116 6.58 6.28 15.25
CA THR A 116 5.17 5.89 15.30
C THR A 116 4.95 4.55 14.56
N SER A 117 5.51 4.41 13.35
CA SER A 117 5.39 3.17 12.57
C SER A 117 6.00 1.98 13.32
N SER A 118 7.19 2.14 13.92
CA SER A 118 7.83 1.09 14.71
C SER A 118 7.01 0.71 15.95
N ALA A 119 6.43 1.70 16.64
CA ALA A 119 5.57 1.43 17.79
C ALA A 119 4.30 0.68 17.40
N VAL A 120 3.64 1.11 16.31
CA VAL A 120 2.44 0.44 15.76
C VAL A 120 2.77 -0.98 15.31
N GLU A 121 3.89 -1.20 14.62
CA GLU A 121 4.33 -2.49 14.15
C GLU A 121 4.58 -3.46 15.33
N PHE A 122 5.28 -3.00 16.38
CA PHE A 122 5.50 -3.78 17.59
C PHE A 122 4.18 -4.17 18.27
N LEU A 123 3.23 -3.23 18.40
CA LEU A 123 1.92 -3.50 18.97
C LEU A 123 1.09 -4.43 18.07
N ALA A 124 1.19 -4.28 16.75
CA ALA A 124 0.46 -5.09 15.78
C ALA A 124 0.88 -6.57 15.83
N PHE A 125 2.17 -6.86 16.01
CA PHE A 125 2.64 -8.24 16.19
C PHE A 125 2.01 -8.91 17.42
N GLY A 126 1.91 -8.20 18.55
CA GLY A 126 1.25 -8.70 19.77
C GLY A 126 -0.27 -8.82 19.62
N ALA A 127 -0.90 -7.81 19.04
CA ALA A 127 -2.35 -7.74 18.90
C ALA A 127 -2.90 -8.67 17.81
N ALA A 128 -2.19 -8.89 16.72
CA ALA A 128 -2.66 -9.68 15.59
C ALA A 128 -2.97 -11.13 15.99
N GLY A 129 -2.08 -11.80 16.73
CA GLY A 129 -2.31 -13.15 17.21
C GLY A 129 -3.49 -13.25 18.18
N PHE A 130 -3.70 -12.23 19.01
CA PHE A 130 -4.82 -12.17 19.94
C PHE A 130 -6.14 -11.88 19.22
N LEU A 131 -6.16 -10.93 18.28
CA LEU A 131 -7.33 -10.60 17.48
C LEU A 131 -7.80 -11.77 16.62
N VAL A 132 -6.89 -12.51 15.98
CA VAL A 132 -7.24 -13.69 15.17
C VAL A 132 -7.83 -14.81 16.04
N LYS A 133 -7.41 -14.95 17.32
CA LYS A 133 -7.99 -15.92 18.25
C LYS A 133 -9.38 -15.51 18.75
N LEU A 134 -9.63 -14.22 18.91
CA LEU A 134 -10.91 -13.69 19.42
C LEU A 134 -11.93 -13.44 18.32
N LEU A 135 -11.45 -13.04 17.13
CA LEU A 135 -12.29 -12.70 16.00
C LEU A 135 -12.06 -13.74 14.90
N THR A 136 -13.12 -14.11 14.21
CA THR A 136 -12.96 -14.90 12.98
C THR A 136 -12.21 -14.08 11.92
N ALA A 137 -11.55 -14.76 10.99
CA ALA A 137 -10.76 -14.10 9.96
C ALA A 137 -11.55 -13.05 9.14
N PRO A 138 -12.83 -13.27 8.76
CA PRO A 138 -13.66 -12.24 8.11
C PRO A 138 -13.91 -11.00 8.99
N ILE A 139 -14.09 -11.17 10.30
CA ILE A 139 -14.31 -10.03 11.21
C ILE A 139 -13.02 -9.20 11.36
N ALA A 140 -11.86 -9.86 11.40
CA ALA A 140 -10.57 -9.16 11.43
C ALA A 140 -10.39 -8.27 10.16
N ILE A 141 -10.79 -8.76 8.99
CA ILE A 141 -10.79 -7.95 7.75
C ILE A 141 -11.81 -6.80 7.80
N ALA A 142 -12.97 -7.00 8.44
CA ALA A 142 -13.94 -5.92 8.60
C ALA A 142 -13.36 -4.77 9.47
N VAL A 143 -12.64 -5.11 10.54
CA VAL A 143 -11.94 -4.12 11.39
C VAL A 143 -10.86 -3.39 10.57
N ASP A 144 -10.08 -4.11 9.77
CA ASP A 144 -9.08 -3.52 8.88
C ASP A 144 -9.73 -2.59 7.84
N ALA A 145 -10.83 -3.00 7.21
CA ALA A 145 -11.59 -2.16 6.29
C ALA A 145 -12.09 -0.85 6.96
N CYS A 146 -12.54 -0.92 8.20
CA CYS A 146 -12.93 0.26 8.97
C CYS A 146 -11.74 1.19 9.25
N SER A 147 -10.54 0.64 9.48
CA SER A 147 -9.34 1.44 9.72
C SER A 147 -8.98 2.33 8.53
N PHE A 148 -9.18 1.86 7.30
CA PHE A 148 -9.00 2.67 6.08
C PHE A 148 -10.02 3.82 5.97
N ILE A 149 -11.25 3.62 6.41
CA ILE A 149 -12.24 4.71 6.47
C ILE A 149 -11.78 5.77 7.47
N VAL A 150 -11.30 5.36 8.64
CA VAL A 150 -10.76 6.27 9.65
C VAL A 150 -9.56 7.05 9.10
N SER A 151 -8.63 6.38 8.42
CA SER A 151 -7.50 7.01 7.74
C SER A 151 -7.96 8.06 6.72
N ALA A 152 -8.91 7.71 5.84
CA ALA A 152 -9.46 8.64 4.86
C ALA A 152 -10.10 9.88 5.50
N VAL A 153 -10.78 9.71 6.63
CA VAL A 153 -11.38 10.83 7.40
C VAL A 153 -10.29 11.74 7.97
N PHE A 154 -9.22 11.17 8.58
CA PHE A 154 -8.11 11.97 9.09
C PHE A 154 -7.37 12.70 7.97
N LEU A 155 -7.10 12.05 6.85
CA LEU A 155 -6.53 12.69 5.67
C LEU A 155 -7.43 13.81 5.16
N GLY A 156 -8.75 13.59 5.17
CA GLY A 156 -9.76 14.59 4.86
C GLY A 156 -9.74 15.81 5.80
N GLY A 157 -9.30 15.62 7.05
CA GLY A 157 -9.17 16.69 8.06
C GLY A 157 -7.93 17.58 7.88
N ILE A 158 -6.93 17.18 7.10
CA ILE A 158 -5.72 17.97 6.89
C ILE A 158 -6.06 19.23 6.09
N ARG A 159 -5.91 20.40 6.69
CA ARG A 159 -6.28 21.70 6.09
C ARG A 159 -5.11 22.42 5.41
N ARG A 160 -3.91 21.84 5.42
CA ARG A 160 -2.74 22.47 4.76
C ARG A 160 -2.91 22.42 3.24
N PRO A 161 -2.78 23.57 2.54
CA PRO A 161 -2.87 23.60 1.08
C PRO A 161 -1.72 22.83 0.46
N GLU A 162 -2.05 21.91 -0.41
CA GLU A 162 -1.08 21.22 -1.25
C GLU A 162 -0.78 22.05 -2.50
N PRO A 163 0.49 22.22 -2.90
CA PRO A 163 0.83 22.89 -4.15
C PRO A 163 0.12 22.25 -5.34
N PRO A 164 -0.32 23.04 -6.34
CA PRO A 164 -0.90 22.48 -7.54
C PRO A 164 0.11 21.61 -8.28
N PRO A 165 -0.32 20.52 -8.93
CA PRO A 165 0.55 19.71 -9.76
C PRO A 165 1.09 20.52 -10.94
N PRO A 166 2.22 20.11 -11.56
CA PRO A 166 2.81 20.79 -12.71
C PRO A 166 1.78 20.99 -13.84
N PRO A 167 1.83 22.11 -14.57
CA PRO A 167 0.96 22.37 -15.71
C PRO A 167 1.04 21.26 -16.76
N ALA A 168 -0.08 20.96 -17.40
CA ALA A 168 -0.14 19.88 -18.40
C ALA A 168 0.82 20.10 -19.58
N ALA A 169 1.11 21.37 -19.91
CA ALA A 169 2.03 21.74 -20.99
C ALA A 169 3.49 21.36 -20.72
N ASP A 170 3.88 21.26 -19.45
CA ASP A 170 5.26 20.97 -19.03
C ASP A 170 5.48 19.47 -18.74
N ARG A 171 4.47 18.63 -19.02
CA ARG A 171 4.52 17.19 -18.71
C ARG A 171 5.10 16.41 -19.89
N GLU A 172 6.16 15.66 -19.62
CA GLU A 172 6.64 14.67 -20.59
C GLU A 172 5.68 13.45 -20.68
N PRO A 173 5.71 12.69 -21.79
CA PRO A 173 4.98 11.42 -21.85
C PRO A 173 5.38 10.48 -20.71
N ILE A 174 4.41 9.80 -20.08
CA ILE A 174 4.63 8.89 -18.93
C ILE A 174 5.75 7.86 -19.25
N GLY A 175 5.74 7.31 -20.47
CA GLY A 175 6.78 6.36 -20.88
C GLY A 175 8.19 6.97 -20.96
N ALA A 176 8.32 8.27 -21.21
CA ALA A 176 9.60 8.96 -21.21
C ALA A 176 10.10 9.16 -19.77
N GLU A 177 9.23 9.58 -18.85
CA GLU A 177 9.56 9.72 -17.42
C GLU A 177 9.97 8.37 -16.79
N ILE A 178 9.22 7.29 -17.06
CA ILE A 178 9.58 5.94 -16.58
C ILE A 178 10.94 5.51 -17.12
N ARG A 179 11.17 5.71 -18.42
CA ARG A 179 12.46 5.34 -19.05
C ARG A 179 13.61 6.16 -18.48
N GLU A 180 13.41 7.45 -18.26
CA GLU A 180 14.44 8.30 -17.66
C GLU A 180 14.72 7.90 -16.21
N GLY A 181 13.70 7.63 -15.39
CA GLY A 181 13.85 7.11 -14.04
C GLY A 181 14.64 5.80 -14.00
N MET A 182 14.31 4.84 -14.88
CA MET A 182 15.07 3.59 -15.01
C MET A 182 16.52 3.83 -15.45
N ARG A 183 16.75 4.78 -16.36
CA ARG A 183 18.10 5.14 -16.80
C ARG A 183 18.94 5.73 -15.67
N ILE A 184 18.35 6.60 -14.84
CA ILE A 184 19.03 7.20 -13.69
C ILE A 184 19.42 6.10 -12.71
N VAL A 185 18.51 5.21 -12.34
CA VAL A 185 18.80 4.08 -11.43
C VAL A 185 19.88 3.15 -12.00
N ALA A 186 19.84 2.85 -13.31
CA ALA A 186 20.81 1.98 -13.95
C ALA A 186 22.22 2.60 -14.02
N ARG A 187 22.32 3.94 -14.10
CA ARG A 187 23.59 4.65 -14.24
C ARG A 187 24.23 5.01 -12.90
N ASP A 188 23.41 5.29 -11.89
CA ASP A 188 23.92 5.67 -10.57
C ASP A 188 24.27 4.41 -9.74
N PRO A 189 25.56 4.22 -9.37
CA PRO A 189 25.99 3.04 -8.63
C PRO A 189 25.38 2.99 -7.20
N VAL A 190 25.07 4.13 -6.59
CA VAL A 190 24.46 4.20 -5.27
C VAL A 190 23.00 3.74 -5.34
N LEU A 191 22.23 4.29 -6.29
CA LEU A 191 20.82 3.89 -6.48
C LEU A 191 20.70 2.42 -6.87
N ARG A 192 21.60 1.93 -7.70
CA ARG A 192 21.65 0.51 -8.07
C ARG A 192 22.00 -0.38 -6.87
N GLY A 193 22.96 0.04 -6.04
CA GLY A 193 23.30 -0.67 -4.80
C GLY A 193 22.12 -0.71 -3.81
N LEU A 194 21.42 0.41 -3.64
CA LEU A 194 20.19 0.46 -2.82
C LEU A 194 19.09 -0.41 -3.37
N LEU A 195 18.89 -0.44 -4.71
CA LEU A 195 17.90 -1.30 -5.35
C LEU A 195 18.16 -2.78 -5.05
N TRP A 196 19.39 -3.24 -5.28
CA TRP A 196 19.77 -4.63 -5.02
C TRP A 196 19.71 -4.97 -3.53
N GLY A 197 20.11 -4.05 -2.65
CA GLY A 197 20.02 -4.22 -1.20
C GLY A 197 18.55 -4.37 -0.75
N THR A 198 17.66 -3.52 -1.25
CA THR A 198 16.23 -3.58 -0.92
C THR A 198 15.59 -4.86 -1.46
N LEU A 199 15.89 -5.24 -2.71
CA LEU A 199 15.38 -6.48 -3.31
C LEU A 199 15.87 -7.72 -2.53
N GLY A 200 17.15 -7.77 -2.16
CA GLY A 200 17.70 -8.87 -1.37
C GLY A 200 17.06 -8.98 0.00
N LEU A 201 16.86 -7.85 0.69
CA LEU A 201 16.18 -7.82 1.99
C LEU A 201 14.71 -8.25 1.85
N SER A 202 13.99 -7.75 0.84
CA SER A 202 12.60 -8.12 0.60
C SER A 202 12.44 -9.61 0.25
N ALA A 203 13.38 -10.18 -0.52
CA ALA A 203 13.39 -11.60 -0.82
C ALA A 203 13.61 -12.44 0.46
N MET A 204 14.47 -11.99 1.35
CA MET A 204 14.71 -12.66 2.63
C MET A 204 13.47 -12.64 3.53
N TRP A 205 12.75 -11.52 3.60
CA TRP A 205 11.48 -11.41 4.34
C TRP A 205 10.34 -12.21 3.70
N GLY A 206 10.37 -12.44 2.40
CA GLY A 206 9.36 -13.23 1.69
C GLY A 206 9.49 -14.75 1.89
N VAL A 207 10.63 -15.22 2.43
CA VAL A 207 10.89 -16.64 2.68
C VAL A 207 10.44 -17.06 4.09
N PHE A 208 10.28 -16.12 5.03
CA PHE A 208 9.82 -16.35 6.41
C PHE A 208 8.39 -15.82 6.59
#